data_5f394548c293eb05dcac9ff6c69a029e
#
_entry.id   5f394548c293eb05dcac9ff6c69a029e
#
_cell.length_a   1.000
_cell.length_b   1.000
_cell.length_c   1.000
_cell.angle_alpha   90.00
_cell.angle_beta   90.00
_cell.angle_gamma   90.00
#
_symmetry.space_group_name_H-M   'P 1'
#
loop_
_entity.id
_entity.type
_entity.pdbx_description
1 polymer ?
#
loop_
_entity_poly.entity_id
_entity_poly.type
_entity_poly.pdbx_seq_one_letter_code
_entity_poly.pdbx_strand_id
1 'polypeptide(L)'
;MTAVLTTAACDAGGQDTATDTSGWDTERKDSADTDPRQPTVLAHVEAEEHDGHDTLTFTFEEGAPHWIVTYDEPLYPHGGEDPEPLDLPGAYDLRVVLVGTTADADTRLDGTTGTVRGLAHAGHFEGETHFGVGVEGDERPAFEVVTGDDTLTVRIARA
;
A
#
# COMPACT_ATOMS: atom_id res chain seq x y z
N MET A 1 -64.80 -0.45 -1.28
CA MET A 1 -63.67 -0.83 -2.16
C MET A 1 -62.46 0.05 -1.77
N THR A 2 -61.58 -0.51 -0.98
CA THR A 2 -60.42 0.23 -0.46
C THR A 2 -59.16 -0.35 -1.09
N ALA A 3 -58.50 0.40 -1.96
CA ALA A 3 -57.23 0.01 -2.57
C ALA A 3 -56.10 0.35 -1.60
N VAL A 4 -55.39 -0.66 -1.17
CA VAL A 4 -54.17 -0.50 -0.39
C VAL A 4 -52.99 -0.38 -1.35
N LEU A 5 -52.42 0.81 -1.45
CA LEU A 5 -51.12 0.99 -2.14
C LEU A 5 -50.00 0.57 -1.19
N THR A 6 -49.36 -0.54 -1.52
CA THR A 6 -48.10 -0.95 -0.88
C THR A 6 -46.95 -0.24 -1.57
N THR A 7 -46.41 0.77 -0.95
CA THR A 7 -45.14 1.38 -1.37
C THR A 7 -44.01 0.45 -0.98
N ALA A 8 -43.43 -0.23 -1.96
CA ALA A 8 -42.14 -0.91 -1.78
C ALA A 8 -41.06 0.16 -1.61
N ALA A 9 -40.57 0.37 -0.40
CA ALA A 9 -39.36 1.10 -0.15
C ALA A 9 -38.19 0.23 -0.66
N CYS A 10 -37.60 0.65 -1.78
CA CYS A 10 -36.28 0.16 -2.15
C CYS A 10 -35.27 0.76 -1.16
N ASP A 11 -34.93 -0.02 -0.16
CA ASP A 11 -33.77 0.27 0.68
C ASP A 11 -32.52 -0.01 -0.16
N ALA A 12 -32.01 1.05 -0.78
CA ALA A 12 -30.67 1.05 -1.35
C ALA A 12 -29.65 1.30 -0.22
N GLY A 13 -29.63 0.40 0.75
CA GLY A 13 -28.59 0.33 1.74
C GLY A 13 -27.32 -0.10 1.04
N GLY A 14 -26.43 0.85 0.74
CA GLY A 14 -25.04 0.55 0.45
C GLY A 14 -24.50 -0.24 1.62
N GLN A 15 -24.34 -1.56 1.46
CA GLN A 15 -23.61 -2.35 2.42
C GLN A 15 -22.15 -2.02 2.22
N ASP A 16 -21.61 -1.13 3.07
CA ASP A 16 -20.19 -1.13 3.37
C ASP A 16 -19.89 -2.46 4.04
N THR A 17 -19.62 -3.48 3.23
CA THR A 17 -19.08 -4.73 3.74
C THR A 17 -17.69 -4.45 4.22
N ALA A 18 -17.52 -4.39 5.56
CA ALA A 18 -16.20 -4.36 6.18
C ALA A 18 -15.35 -5.47 5.53
N THR A 19 -14.18 -5.09 5.02
CA THR A 19 -13.29 -6.05 4.35
C THR A 19 -12.89 -7.12 5.35
N ASP A 20 -13.10 -8.38 4.99
CA ASP A 20 -12.63 -9.51 5.79
C ASP A 20 -11.10 -9.60 5.71
N THR A 21 -10.44 -9.22 6.79
CA THR A 21 -8.97 -9.23 6.91
C THR A 21 -8.44 -10.51 7.59
N SER A 22 -9.29 -11.50 7.84
CA SER A 22 -8.94 -12.71 8.59
C SER A 22 -7.85 -13.57 7.93
N GLY A 23 -7.64 -13.43 6.62
CA GLY A 23 -6.57 -14.11 5.87
C GLY A 23 -5.29 -13.29 5.69
N TRP A 24 -5.24 -12.08 6.23
CA TRP A 24 -4.06 -11.22 6.13
C TRP A 24 -3.10 -11.53 7.27
N ASP A 25 -1.81 -11.33 7.03
CA ASP A 25 -0.75 -11.56 8.02
C ASP A 25 0.34 -10.48 7.92
N THR A 26 1.37 -10.60 8.74
CA THR A 26 2.51 -9.67 8.80
C THR A 26 3.76 -10.20 8.10
N GLU A 27 3.65 -11.34 7.43
CA GLU A 27 4.78 -11.97 6.76
C GLU A 27 5.16 -11.23 5.48
N ARG A 28 6.42 -11.37 5.08
CA ARG A 28 6.92 -10.85 3.81
C ARG A 28 6.11 -11.41 2.64
N LYS A 29 5.75 -10.53 1.74
CA LYS A 29 5.10 -10.88 0.47
C LYS A 29 5.93 -10.40 -0.71
N ASP A 30 5.93 -11.18 -1.77
CA ASP A 30 6.55 -10.80 -3.04
C ASP A 30 5.72 -11.30 -4.23
N SER A 31 6.00 -10.74 -5.40
CA SER A 31 5.41 -11.22 -6.63
C SER A 31 6.00 -12.59 -6.97
N ALA A 32 5.15 -13.63 -7.00
CA ALA A 32 5.57 -15.00 -7.30
C ALA A 32 5.97 -15.22 -8.76
N ASP A 33 5.70 -14.26 -9.63
CA ASP A 33 5.99 -14.29 -11.05
C ASP A 33 7.46 -13.92 -11.28
N THR A 34 8.20 -14.77 -12.01
CA THR A 34 9.61 -14.57 -12.34
C THR A 34 9.83 -14.15 -13.81
N ASP A 35 8.75 -13.97 -14.57
CA ASP A 35 8.87 -13.52 -15.96
C ASP A 35 9.44 -12.09 -16.03
N PRO A 36 10.37 -11.82 -16.98
CA PRO A 36 10.91 -10.47 -17.13
C PRO A 36 9.81 -9.47 -17.43
N ARG A 37 9.76 -8.40 -16.67
CA ARG A 37 8.84 -7.29 -16.91
C ARG A 37 9.56 -6.12 -17.55
N GLN A 38 8.81 -5.33 -18.32
CA GLN A 38 9.35 -4.09 -18.88
C GLN A 38 9.66 -3.10 -17.77
N PRO A 39 10.74 -2.33 -17.89
CA PRO A 39 10.98 -1.20 -17.00
C PRO A 39 9.78 -0.25 -17.01
N THR A 40 9.42 0.26 -15.84
CA THR A 40 8.28 1.16 -15.68
C THR A 40 8.65 2.38 -14.86
N VAL A 41 7.78 3.38 -14.89
CA VAL A 41 7.90 4.61 -14.10
C VAL A 41 6.71 4.68 -13.15
N LEU A 42 6.98 5.00 -11.90
CA LEU A 42 5.92 5.30 -10.94
C LEU A 42 5.30 6.66 -11.28
N ALA A 43 4.04 6.64 -11.67
CA ALA A 43 3.29 7.83 -12.04
C ALA A 43 2.64 8.52 -10.84
N HIS A 44 2.13 7.73 -9.89
CA HIS A 44 1.37 8.24 -8.77
C HIS A 44 1.34 7.26 -7.59
N VAL A 45 1.27 7.83 -6.38
CA VAL A 45 1.03 7.09 -5.12
C VAL A 45 -0.06 7.81 -4.35
N GLU A 46 -1.01 7.05 -3.83
CA GLU A 46 -2.07 7.59 -2.98
C GLU A 46 -2.41 6.64 -1.84
N ALA A 47 -2.87 7.20 -0.73
CA ALA A 47 -3.37 6.47 0.41
C ALA A 47 -4.84 6.84 0.65
N GLU A 48 -5.68 5.84 0.85
CA GLU A 48 -7.11 6.01 1.13
C GLU A 48 -7.51 5.21 2.38
N GLU A 49 -8.38 5.79 3.16
CA GLU A 49 -8.97 5.15 4.33
C GLU A 49 -10.27 4.46 3.95
N HIS A 50 -10.42 3.20 4.34
CA HIS A 50 -11.64 2.41 4.19
C HIS A 50 -12.12 1.89 5.54
N ASP A 51 -13.30 1.30 5.57
CA ASP A 51 -13.78 0.61 6.76
C ASP A 51 -12.97 -0.68 6.99
N GLY A 52 -12.25 -0.73 8.11
CA GLY A 52 -11.45 -1.89 8.52
C GLY A 52 -10.04 -1.96 7.93
N HIS A 53 -9.67 -1.14 6.95
CA HIS A 53 -8.34 -1.12 6.36
C HIS A 53 -8.01 0.20 5.65
N ASP A 54 -6.74 0.43 5.42
CA ASP A 54 -6.27 1.48 4.52
C ASP A 54 -5.68 0.85 3.26
N THR A 55 -5.77 1.56 2.15
CA THR A 55 -5.08 1.19 0.91
C THR A 55 -3.98 2.17 0.58
N LEU A 56 -2.86 1.64 0.10
CA LEU A 56 -1.76 2.39 -0.48
C LEU A 56 -1.61 1.91 -1.92
N THR A 57 -1.92 2.76 -2.88
CA THR A 57 -1.94 2.41 -4.29
C THR A 57 -0.82 3.11 -5.06
N PHE A 58 0.00 2.31 -5.73
CA PHE A 58 1.04 2.75 -6.66
C PHE A 58 0.52 2.56 -8.08
N THR A 59 0.57 3.59 -8.90
CA THR A 59 0.19 3.55 -10.32
C THR A 59 1.41 3.74 -11.20
N PHE A 60 1.56 2.91 -12.22
CA PHE A 60 2.72 2.83 -13.11
C PHE A 60 2.36 3.18 -14.56
N GLU A 61 3.31 3.70 -15.31
CA GLU A 61 3.10 4.08 -16.72
C GLU A 61 3.11 2.89 -17.68
N GLU A 62 3.96 1.87 -17.42
CA GLU A 62 4.21 0.74 -18.33
C GLU A 62 3.80 -0.62 -17.73
N GLY A 63 2.86 -0.63 -16.79
CA GLY A 63 2.42 -1.83 -16.09
C GLY A 63 3.07 -2.04 -14.73
N ALA A 64 2.45 -2.85 -13.91
CA ALA A 64 2.91 -3.15 -12.57
C ALA A 64 4.22 -3.95 -12.59
N PRO A 65 5.25 -3.55 -11.81
CA PRO A 65 6.52 -4.26 -11.73
C PRO A 65 6.44 -5.50 -10.86
N HIS A 66 7.54 -6.25 -10.79
CA HIS A 66 7.76 -7.16 -9.65
C HIS A 66 7.97 -6.36 -8.37
N TRP A 67 7.56 -6.91 -7.26
CA TRP A 67 7.55 -6.20 -5.98
C TRP A 67 7.86 -7.11 -4.81
N ILE A 68 8.34 -6.49 -3.73
CA ILE A 68 8.50 -7.10 -2.40
C ILE A 68 7.92 -6.13 -1.39
N VAL A 69 7.12 -6.63 -0.45
CA VAL A 69 6.59 -5.87 0.69
C VAL A 69 6.90 -6.61 1.97
N THR A 70 7.55 -5.95 2.92
CA THR A 70 7.97 -6.55 4.18
C THR A 70 8.13 -5.51 5.28
N TYR A 71 7.86 -5.87 6.52
CA TYR A 71 8.27 -5.04 7.67
C TYR A 71 9.78 -5.01 7.80
N ASP A 72 10.34 -3.83 8.02
CA ASP A 72 11.78 -3.60 8.12
C ASP A 72 12.06 -2.42 9.05
N GLU A 73 12.32 -2.71 10.31
CA GLU A 73 12.51 -1.70 11.36
C GLU A 73 13.86 -1.88 12.07
N PRO A 74 14.63 -0.83 12.20
CA PRO A 74 14.53 0.48 11.56
C PRO A 74 14.78 0.40 10.05
N LEU A 75 14.04 1.21 9.27
CA LEU A 75 14.14 1.22 7.82
C LEU A 75 15.24 2.15 7.35
N TYR A 76 16.28 1.59 6.71
CA TYR A 76 17.39 2.36 6.15
C TYR A 76 17.21 2.58 4.65
N PRO A 77 17.57 3.76 4.11
CA PRO A 77 17.62 3.98 2.68
C PRO A 77 18.56 2.99 1.99
N HIS A 78 18.20 2.57 0.79
CA HIS A 78 19.01 1.65 -0.01
C HIS A 78 19.96 2.43 -0.94
N GLY A 79 21.24 2.03 -0.99
CA GLY A 79 22.22 2.59 -1.92
C GLY A 79 22.99 3.81 -1.44
N GLY A 80 22.94 4.17 -0.17
CA GLY A 80 23.72 5.26 0.43
C GLY A 80 25.00 4.80 1.14
N GLU A 81 25.99 5.67 1.27
CA GLU A 81 27.10 5.52 2.20
C GLU A 81 26.66 6.05 3.58
N ASP A 82 26.87 5.29 4.65
CA ASP A 82 26.46 5.61 6.03
C ASP A 82 24.99 6.06 6.16
N PRO A 83 24.04 5.20 5.77
CA PRO A 83 22.62 5.57 5.82
C PRO A 83 22.16 5.77 7.26
N GLU A 84 21.40 6.83 7.50
CA GLU A 84 20.58 6.98 8.70
C GLU A 84 19.21 6.38 8.47
N PRO A 85 18.53 5.84 9.51
CA PRO A 85 17.16 5.34 9.36
C PRO A 85 16.23 6.47 8.91
N LEU A 86 15.27 6.13 8.05
CA LEU A 86 14.23 7.07 7.66
C LEU A 86 13.38 7.45 8.89
N ASP A 87 13.13 8.75 9.01
CA ASP A 87 12.18 9.27 9.99
C ASP A 87 10.76 9.21 9.39
N LEU A 88 10.07 8.12 9.68
CA LEU A 88 8.71 7.88 9.24
C LEU A 88 7.74 7.99 10.43
N PRO A 89 6.60 8.65 10.25
CA PRO A 89 5.58 8.68 11.30
C PRO A 89 4.92 7.30 11.45
N GLY A 90 4.57 6.93 12.68
CA GLY A 90 3.96 5.65 13.00
C GLY A 90 4.82 4.78 13.90
N ALA A 91 4.27 3.66 14.34
CA ALA A 91 4.94 2.73 15.25
C ALA A 91 5.82 1.71 14.52
N TYR A 92 5.51 1.42 13.26
CA TYR A 92 6.19 0.40 12.45
C TYR A 92 6.51 0.91 11.06
N ASP A 93 7.53 0.33 10.44
CA ASP A 93 7.98 0.65 9.09
C ASP A 93 7.79 -0.54 8.14
N LEU A 94 7.09 -0.30 7.04
CA LEU A 94 6.89 -1.26 5.97
C LEU A 94 7.73 -0.84 4.76
N ARG A 95 8.56 -1.74 4.24
CA ARG A 95 9.36 -1.52 3.03
C ARG A 95 8.61 -2.03 1.81
N VAL A 96 8.51 -1.21 0.79
CA VAL A 96 8.02 -1.58 -0.54
C VAL A 96 9.16 -1.48 -1.54
N VAL A 97 9.51 -2.59 -2.19
CA VAL A 97 10.53 -2.66 -3.23
C VAL A 97 9.85 -2.84 -4.58
N LEU A 98 10.19 -1.99 -5.53
CA LEU A 98 9.66 -2.01 -6.90
C LEU A 98 10.81 -2.29 -7.87
N VAL A 99 10.83 -3.49 -8.46
CA VAL A 99 11.92 -3.95 -9.33
C VAL A 99 11.75 -3.39 -10.74
N GLY A 100 12.84 -2.87 -11.33
CA GLY A 100 12.80 -2.28 -12.66
C GLY A 100 11.97 -1.00 -12.76
N THR A 101 11.80 -0.30 -11.63
CA THR A 101 10.96 0.90 -11.53
C THR A 101 11.81 2.11 -11.21
N THR A 102 11.55 3.21 -11.90
CA THR A 102 12.08 4.53 -11.53
C THR A 102 10.96 5.38 -10.91
N ALA A 103 11.32 6.19 -9.94
CA ALA A 103 10.42 7.11 -9.26
C ALA A 103 11.14 8.41 -8.93
N ASP A 104 10.37 9.49 -8.78
CA ASP A 104 10.90 10.75 -8.27
C ASP A 104 11.38 10.58 -6.83
N ALA A 105 12.60 11.00 -6.54
CA ALA A 105 13.18 10.92 -5.20
C ALA A 105 12.44 11.78 -4.17
N ASP A 106 11.65 12.75 -4.62
CA ASP A 106 10.82 13.60 -3.76
C ASP A 106 9.41 12.99 -3.52
N THR A 107 9.14 11.80 -4.05
CA THR A 107 7.85 11.11 -3.83
C THR A 107 7.65 10.83 -2.35
N ARG A 108 6.61 11.44 -1.78
CA ARG A 108 6.23 11.23 -0.39
C ARG A 108 4.75 11.48 -0.16
N LEU A 109 4.22 10.88 0.89
CA LEU A 109 2.90 11.17 1.44
C LEU A 109 3.07 11.60 2.89
N ASP A 110 2.48 12.73 3.22
CA ASP A 110 2.49 13.30 4.57
C ASP A 110 1.05 13.59 5.03
N GLY A 111 0.85 13.57 6.34
CA GLY A 111 -0.40 14.05 6.93
C GLY A 111 -1.60 13.12 6.78
N THR A 112 -1.38 11.85 6.46
CA THR A 112 -2.44 10.84 6.49
C THR A 112 -2.86 10.58 7.94
N THR A 113 -4.14 10.28 8.17
CA THR A 113 -4.74 10.12 9.50
C THR A 113 -5.12 8.69 9.86
N GLY A 114 -5.06 7.79 8.89
CA GLY A 114 -5.38 6.37 9.08
C GLY A 114 -4.25 5.54 9.68
N THR A 115 -4.27 4.26 9.39
CA THR A 115 -3.19 3.32 9.76
C THR A 115 -1.91 3.61 8.98
N VAL A 116 -2.01 3.96 7.69
CA VAL A 116 -0.90 4.51 6.91
C VAL A 116 -0.64 5.95 7.37
N ARG A 117 0.54 6.23 7.89
CA ARG A 117 0.90 7.55 8.44
C ARG A 117 1.75 8.39 7.50
N GLY A 118 2.44 7.77 6.58
CA GLY A 118 3.27 8.46 5.61
C GLY A 118 4.03 7.51 4.73
N LEU A 119 4.62 8.04 3.67
CA LEU A 119 5.48 7.32 2.74
C LEU A 119 6.61 8.24 2.32
N ALA A 120 7.81 7.68 2.19
CA ALA A 120 8.96 8.39 1.63
C ALA A 120 9.79 7.47 0.74
N HIS A 121 10.42 8.07 -0.27
CA HIS A 121 11.41 7.39 -1.12
C HIS A 121 12.60 6.92 -0.26
N ALA A 122 12.97 5.66 -0.36
CA ALA A 122 14.01 5.01 0.45
C ALA A 122 15.21 4.56 -0.39
N GLY A 123 15.46 5.20 -1.52
CA GLY A 123 16.61 4.95 -2.38
C GLY A 123 16.28 4.21 -3.67
N HIS A 124 17.21 4.30 -4.61
CA HIS A 124 17.20 3.57 -5.87
C HIS A 124 18.58 2.99 -6.11
N PHE A 125 18.68 1.68 -6.30
CA PHE A 125 19.94 1.01 -6.54
C PHE A 125 19.73 -0.29 -7.32
N GLU A 126 20.61 -0.56 -8.30
CA GLU A 126 20.59 -1.78 -9.12
C GLU A 126 19.22 -2.10 -9.77
N GLY A 127 18.50 -1.07 -10.21
CA GLY A 127 17.19 -1.21 -10.85
C GLY A 127 16.02 -1.39 -9.89
N GLU A 128 16.24 -1.29 -8.61
CA GLU A 128 15.19 -1.34 -7.59
C GLU A 128 14.94 0.03 -6.98
N THR A 129 13.68 0.42 -6.88
CA THR A 129 13.25 1.59 -6.12
C THR A 129 12.60 1.14 -4.82
N HIS A 130 13.06 1.69 -3.72
CA HIS A 130 12.57 1.38 -2.37
C HIS A 130 11.73 2.53 -1.82
N PHE A 131 10.64 2.20 -1.16
CA PHE A 131 9.83 3.12 -0.37
C PHE A 131 9.73 2.63 1.06
N GLY A 132 9.75 3.56 2.00
CA GLY A 132 9.37 3.33 3.39
C GLY A 132 7.96 3.84 3.64
N VAL A 133 7.16 3.05 4.32
CA VAL A 133 5.78 3.37 4.70
C VAL A 133 5.69 3.30 6.22
N GLY A 134 5.37 4.43 6.86
CA GLY A 134 5.09 4.47 8.29
C GLY A 134 3.66 3.99 8.56
N VAL A 135 3.49 3.04 9.44
CA VAL A 135 2.19 2.51 9.82
C VAL A 135 1.99 2.56 11.34
N GLU A 136 0.76 2.83 11.74
CA GLU A 136 0.36 2.93 13.14
C GLU A 136 -0.38 1.67 13.59
N GLY A 137 -0.17 1.24 14.83
CA GLY A 137 -0.86 0.13 15.45
C GLY A 137 -0.25 -0.23 16.79
N ASP A 138 -1.01 -0.90 17.65
CA ASP A 138 -0.50 -1.48 18.89
C ASP A 138 0.40 -2.69 18.62
N GLU A 139 0.13 -3.37 17.53
CA GLU A 139 0.94 -4.44 16.96
C GLU A 139 1.15 -4.16 15.46
N ARG A 140 2.09 -4.87 14.81
CA ARG A 140 2.26 -4.77 13.35
C ARG A 140 0.94 -5.09 12.66
N PRO A 141 0.33 -4.14 11.92
CA PRO A 141 -0.89 -4.44 11.18
C PRO A 141 -0.68 -5.52 10.12
N ALA A 142 -1.62 -6.45 10.03
CA ALA A 142 -1.65 -7.42 8.95
C ALA A 142 -1.90 -6.73 7.61
N PHE A 143 -1.38 -7.25 6.52
CA PHE A 143 -1.55 -6.67 5.20
C PHE A 143 -1.70 -7.72 4.10
N GLU A 144 -2.22 -7.31 2.97
CA GLU A 144 -2.18 -8.05 1.72
C GLU A 144 -1.75 -7.15 0.56
N VAL A 145 -1.33 -7.76 -0.54
CA VAL A 145 -0.90 -7.03 -1.74
C VAL A 145 -1.68 -7.53 -2.93
N VAL A 146 -2.25 -6.60 -3.70
CA VAL A 146 -3.03 -6.89 -4.90
C VAL A 146 -2.38 -6.20 -6.09
N THR A 147 -2.10 -6.96 -7.14
CA THR A 147 -1.52 -6.44 -8.39
C THR A 147 -2.62 -6.31 -9.44
N GLY A 148 -2.78 -5.12 -10.00
CA GLY A 148 -3.56 -4.86 -11.20
C GLY A 148 -2.67 -4.80 -12.45
N ASP A 149 -3.22 -4.36 -13.58
CA ASP A 149 -2.47 -4.25 -14.84
C ASP A 149 -1.35 -3.20 -14.73
N ASP A 150 -1.66 -2.06 -14.16
CA ASP A 150 -0.75 -0.92 -13.98
C ASP A 150 -0.72 -0.40 -12.53
N THR A 151 -1.24 -1.17 -11.59
CA THR A 151 -1.34 -0.78 -10.17
C THR A 151 -0.79 -1.86 -9.26
N LEU A 152 -0.26 -1.41 -8.13
CA LEU A 152 0.07 -2.23 -6.97
C LEU A 152 -0.64 -1.62 -5.77
N THR A 153 -1.49 -2.38 -5.11
CA THR A 153 -2.21 -1.92 -3.93
C THR A 153 -1.80 -2.73 -2.71
N VAL A 154 -1.26 -2.05 -1.71
CA VAL A 154 -1.01 -2.62 -0.38
C VAL A 154 -2.21 -2.27 0.49
N ARG A 155 -2.93 -3.26 0.97
CA ARG A 155 -4.05 -3.12 1.90
C ARG A 155 -3.57 -3.45 3.29
N ILE A 156 -3.77 -2.54 4.23
CA ILE A 156 -3.24 -2.64 5.59
C ILE A 156 -4.42 -2.61 6.56
N ALA A 157 -4.56 -3.68 7.35
CA ALA A 157 -5.65 -3.79 8.31
C ALA A 157 -5.56 -2.69 9.37
N ARG A 158 -6.70 -2.14 9.78
CA ARG A 158 -6.78 -1.27 10.95
C ARG A 158 -6.76 -2.10 12.22
N ALA A 159 -6.06 -1.56 13.19
CA ALA A 159 -6.07 -2.12 14.54
C ALA A 159 -7.40 -1.83 15.25
#